data_f1a3e8a278f52a114ed7d4b4cbfe16b4
#
_entry.id   f1a3e8a278f52a114ed7d4b4cbfe16b4
#
_cell.length_a   1.000
_cell.length_b   1.000
_cell.length_c   1.000
_cell.angle_alpha   90.00
_cell.angle_beta   90.00
_cell.angle_gamma   90.00
#
_symmetry.space_group_name_H-M   'P 1'
#
loop_
_entity.id
_entity.type
_entity.pdbx_description
1 polymer ?
#
loop_
_entity_poly.entity_id
_entity_poly.type
_entity_poly.pdbx_seq_one_letter_code
_entity_poly.pdbx_strand_id
1 'polypeptide(L)'
;MLLAILVLAATSAPSPEADVLANVHAGRMICSNPNDAAKTCSTISRYELRDDGTLNEISEILFSLDQPISFEVQAHATLENGVICGAMLQSDLNRGVVRLNGTPLSPDRNKAVIAKLEEKMAPLFGRRACEILRMEEGRLLKFGQMDGIDIPLPPKPVRWITQDQGFRVAPAG
;
A
#
# COMPACT_ATOMS: atom_id res chain seq x y z
N MET A 1 29.74 35.72 34.00
CA MET A 1 28.54 35.78 33.15
C MET A 1 28.51 34.53 32.28
N LEU A 2 27.68 33.52 32.65
CA LEU A 2 27.49 32.32 31.78
C LEU A 2 26.32 32.60 30.83
N LEU A 3 26.60 32.60 29.53
CA LEU A 3 25.54 32.60 28.51
C LEU A 3 25.01 31.19 28.33
N ALA A 4 23.77 30.96 28.75
CA ALA A 4 23.06 29.72 28.47
C ALA A 4 22.51 29.78 27.03
N ILE A 5 23.06 28.98 26.14
CA ILE A 5 22.54 28.80 24.78
C ILE A 5 21.35 27.81 24.87
N LEU A 6 20.12 28.34 24.74
CA LEU A 6 18.93 27.52 24.54
C LEU A 6 18.96 26.97 23.10
N VAL A 7 19.21 25.68 22.94
CA VAL A 7 19.01 24.97 21.69
C VAL A 7 17.52 24.65 21.57
N LEU A 8 16.77 25.41 20.78
CA LEU A 8 15.40 25.03 20.40
C LEU A 8 15.50 23.86 19.41
N ALA A 9 15.12 22.68 19.88
CA ALA A 9 14.87 21.55 19.01
C ALA A 9 13.59 21.85 18.19
N ALA A 10 13.74 22.21 16.91
CA ALA A 10 12.63 22.32 15.98
C ALA A 10 12.10 20.91 15.69
N THR A 11 10.99 20.52 16.32
CA THR A 11 10.21 19.36 15.92
C THR A 11 9.58 19.70 14.58
N SER A 12 10.15 19.20 13.47
CA SER A 12 9.52 19.32 12.15
C SER A 12 8.20 18.57 12.16
N ALA A 13 7.10 19.27 11.90
CA ALA A 13 5.82 18.64 11.64
C ALA A 13 5.95 17.65 10.46
N PRO A 14 5.27 16.49 10.47
CA PRO A 14 5.28 15.58 9.34
C PRO A 14 4.82 16.32 8.08
N SER A 15 5.43 16.02 6.93
CA SER A 15 5.01 16.65 5.68
C SER A 15 3.55 16.24 5.37
N PRO A 16 2.73 17.12 4.76
CA PRO A 16 1.35 16.79 4.39
C PRO A 16 1.22 15.52 3.54
N GLU A 17 2.25 15.19 2.76
CA GLU A 17 2.28 13.98 1.93
C GLU A 17 2.51 12.70 2.75
N ALA A 18 3.21 12.79 3.89
CA ALA A 18 3.39 11.67 4.81
C ALA A 18 2.21 11.50 5.78
N ASP A 19 1.28 12.46 5.86
CA ASP A 19 0.09 12.37 6.69
C ASP A 19 -0.94 11.41 6.07
N VAL A 20 -0.88 10.15 6.49
CA VAL A 20 -1.76 9.09 6.00
C VAL A 20 -3.23 9.41 6.29
N LEU A 21 -3.55 9.83 7.52
CA LEU A 21 -4.93 10.04 7.93
C LEU A 21 -5.60 11.17 7.15
N ALA A 22 -4.91 12.29 6.95
CA ALA A 22 -5.42 13.40 6.17
C ALA A 22 -5.68 13.00 4.71
N ASN A 23 -4.79 12.19 4.12
CA ASN A 23 -4.96 11.70 2.74
C ASN A 23 -6.10 10.69 2.63
N VAL A 24 -6.28 9.80 3.60
CA VAL A 24 -7.40 8.86 3.67
C VAL A 24 -8.73 9.62 3.77
N HIS A 25 -8.83 10.61 4.67
CA HIS A 25 -10.02 11.46 4.76
C HIS A 25 -10.33 12.23 3.47
N ALA A 26 -9.31 12.60 2.71
CA ALA A 26 -9.48 13.24 1.41
C ALA A 26 -9.83 12.25 0.28
N GLY A 27 -10.03 10.97 0.58
CA GLY A 27 -10.36 9.93 -0.39
C GLY A 27 -9.23 9.63 -1.39
N ARG A 28 -7.98 9.94 -1.03
CA ARG A 28 -6.83 9.68 -1.88
C ARG A 28 -6.38 8.23 -1.77
N MET A 29 -5.73 7.74 -2.83
CA MET A 29 -5.20 6.40 -2.95
C MET A 29 -3.68 6.45 -3.08
N ILE A 30 -2.99 5.41 -2.61
CA ILE A 30 -1.54 5.27 -2.81
C ILE A 30 -1.27 4.54 -4.12
N CYS A 31 -0.57 5.20 -5.03
CA CYS A 31 0.02 4.62 -6.23
C CYS A 31 1.49 4.27 -5.96
N SER A 32 1.86 2.99 -6.06
CA SER A 32 3.26 2.55 -5.97
C SER A 32 3.87 2.46 -7.36
N ASN A 33 5.13 2.89 -7.50
CA ASN A 33 5.87 2.98 -8.75
C ASN A 33 5.08 3.72 -9.84
N PRO A 34 4.68 4.99 -9.61
CA PRO A 34 3.87 5.75 -10.55
C PRO A 34 4.61 5.98 -11.86
N ASN A 35 3.94 5.71 -12.98
CA ASN A 35 4.34 6.13 -14.32
C ASN A 35 3.36 7.19 -14.83
N ASP A 36 3.79 8.44 -14.86
CA ASP A 36 2.93 9.56 -15.25
C ASP A 36 2.54 9.55 -16.72
N ALA A 37 3.43 9.10 -17.59
CA ALA A 37 3.18 9.07 -19.03
C ALA A 37 2.13 8.03 -19.41
N ALA A 38 2.22 6.83 -18.81
CA ALA A 38 1.28 5.74 -19.06
C ALA A 38 0.06 5.76 -18.13
N LYS A 39 0.05 6.60 -17.09
CA LYS A 39 -0.94 6.61 -16.02
C LYS A 39 -1.10 5.24 -15.37
N THR A 40 0.04 4.63 -14.99
CA THR A 40 0.05 3.31 -14.38
C THR A 40 0.75 3.29 -13.03
N CYS A 41 0.38 2.32 -12.21
CA CYS A 41 0.97 1.99 -10.92
C CYS A 41 1.24 0.48 -10.88
N SER A 42 2.26 0.05 -10.14
CA SER A 42 2.42 -1.39 -9.82
C SER A 42 1.44 -1.86 -8.76
N THR A 43 0.96 -0.94 -7.92
CA THR A 43 -0.07 -1.19 -6.90
C THR A 43 -0.87 0.09 -6.71
N ILE A 44 -2.18 -0.05 -6.54
CA ILE A 44 -3.05 1.01 -6.04
C ILE A 44 -3.73 0.51 -4.77
N SER A 45 -3.49 1.21 -3.65
CA SER A 45 -4.14 0.93 -2.36
C SER A 45 -5.12 2.06 -2.03
N ARG A 46 -6.36 1.68 -1.76
CA ARG A 46 -7.44 2.54 -1.27
C ARG A 46 -7.75 2.19 0.18
N TYR A 47 -8.00 3.18 1.00
CA TYR A 47 -8.32 3.01 2.42
C TYR A 47 -9.66 3.63 2.74
N GLU A 48 -10.49 2.91 3.46
CA GLU A 48 -11.77 3.38 3.97
C GLU A 48 -11.71 3.35 5.50
N LEU A 49 -11.86 4.52 6.14
CA LEU A 49 -11.91 4.62 7.59
C LEU A 49 -13.23 4.05 8.10
N ARG A 50 -13.17 3.20 9.10
CA ARG A 50 -14.32 2.59 9.75
C ARG A 50 -14.67 3.37 11.03
N ASP A 51 -15.89 3.19 11.53
CA ASP A 51 -16.38 3.85 12.75
C ASP A 51 -15.57 3.49 14.01
N ASP A 52 -14.94 2.31 14.01
CA ASP A 52 -14.07 1.84 15.09
C ASP A 52 -12.62 2.37 15.01
N GLY A 53 -12.33 3.25 14.05
CA GLY A 53 -11.02 3.83 13.83
C GLY A 53 -10.04 2.91 13.07
N THR A 54 -10.45 1.72 12.67
CA THR A 54 -9.66 0.84 11.80
C THR A 54 -9.81 1.22 10.34
N LEU A 55 -8.97 0.65 9.48
CA LEU A 55 -9.01 0.84 8.04
C LEU A 55 -9.47 -0.44 7.35
N ASN A 56 -10.25 -0.28 6.30
CA ASN A 56 -10.48 -1.28 5.30
C ASN A 56 -9.58 -0.95 4.12
N GLU A 57 -8.53 -1.73 3.89
CA GLU A 57 -7.62 -1.57 2.77
C GLU A 57 -8.10 -2.41 1.60
N ILE A 58 -8.20 -1.80 0.42
CA ILE A 58 -8.47 -2.47 -0.85
C ILE A 58 -7.28 -2.18 -1.76
N SER A 59 -6.49 -3.21 -2.00
CA SER A 59 -5.27 -3.11 -2.80
C SER A 59 -5.37 -3.94 -4.08
N GLU A 60 -5.15 -3.30 -5.23
CA GLU A 60 -4.89 -3.98 -6.49
C GLU A 60 -3.39 -3.99 -6.75
N ILE A 61 -2.80 -5.17 -6.93
CA ILE A 61 -1.36 -5.42 -6.99
C ILE A 61 -1.02 -6.13 -8.29
N LEU A 62 -0.07 -5.60 -9.04
CA LEU A 62 0.46 -6.26 -10.24
C LEU A 62 1.34 -7.46 -9.83
N PHE A 63 1.08 -8.65 -10.35
CA PHE A 63 1.86 -9.85 -10.03
C PHE A 63 3.26 -9.85 -10.64
N SER A 64 3.39 -9.26 -11.81
CA SER A 64 4.66 -9.13 -12.52
C SER A 64 4.71 -7.77 -13.19
N LEU A 65 5.89 -7.15 -13.23
CA LEU A 65 6.04 -5.81 -13.82
C LEU A 65 5.92 -5.81 -15.36
N ASP A 66 5.97 -6.98 -15.99
CA ASP A 66 5.93 -7.18 -17.45
C ASP A 66 4.64 -7.84 -17.95
N GLN A 67 3.75 -8.28 -17.05
CA GLN A 67 2.50 -8.93 -17.40
C GLN A 67 1.29 -8.20 -16.82
N PRO A 68 0.21 -8.00 -17.61
CA PRO A 68 -0.96 -7.26 -17.17
C PRO A 68 -1.89 -8.12 -16.31
N ILE A 69 -1.33 -8.87 -15.36
CA ILE A 69 -2.06 -9.69 -14.41
C ILE A 69 -1.99 -9.01 -13.05
N SER A 70 -3.13 -8.62 -12.50
CA SER A 70 -3.25 -8.02 -11.19
C SER A 70 -4.13 -8.85 -10.26
N PHE A 71 -4.00 -8.59 -8.97
CA PHE A 71 -4.77 -9.20 -7.91
C PHE A 71 -5.32 -8.13 -6.98
N GLU A 72 -6.65 -8.08 -6.86
CA GLU A 72 -7.33 -7.21 -5.92
C GLU A 72 -7.65 -7.99 -4.65
N VAL A 73 -7.29 -7.44 -3.52
CA VAL A 73 -7.53 -8.03 -2.20
C VAL A 73 -8.02 -6.95 -1.24
N GLN A 74 -8.89 -7.34 -0.32
CA GLN A 74 -9.37 -6.51 0.77
C GLN A 74 -8.90 -7.10 2.09
N ALA A 75 -8.29 -6.26 2.94
CA ALA A 75 -7.80 -6.64 4.26
C ALA A 75 -8.12 -5.56 5.29
N HIS A 76 -8.12 -5.94 6.57
CA HIS A 76 -8.21 -4.99 7.67
C HIS A 76 -6.83 -4.47 8.05
N ALA A 77 -6.76 -3.18 8.31
CA ALA A 77 -5.54 -2.52 8.78
C ALA A 77 -5.84 -1.56 9.92
N THR A 78 -4.81 -1.19 10.66
CA THR A 78 -4.83 -0.14 11.69
C THR A 78 -3.87 0.97 11.30
N LEU A 79 -4.15 2.18 11.75
CA LEU A 79 -3.23 3.30 11.63
C LEU A 79 -2.65 3.61 13.01
N GLU A 80 -1.36 3.30 13.20
CA GLU A 80 -0.66 3.46 14.46
C GLU A 80 0.50 4.45 14.27
N ASN A 81 0.39 5.65 14.84
CA ASN A 81 1.42 6.70 14.71
C ASN A 81 1.84 7.01 13.26
N GLY A 82 0.88 7.02 12.34
CA GLY A 82 1.13 7.27 10.91
C GLY A 82 1.62 6.05 10.11
N VAL A 83 1.70 4.88 10.75
CA VAL A 83 2.10 3.61 10.12
C VAL A 83 0.85 2.76 9.87
N ILE A 84 0.68 2.27 8.66
CA ILE A 84 -0.42 1.37 8.30
C ILE A 84 0.03 -0.05 8.61
N CYS A 85 -0.67 -0.75 9.49
CA CYS A 85 -0.35 -2.13 9.87
C CYS A 85 -1.56 -3.03 9.73
N GLY A 86 -1.34 -4.25 9.26
CA GLY A 86 -2.38 -5.26 9.13
C GLY A 86 -1.80 -6.66 9.04
N ALA A 87 -2.66 -7.65 8.99
CA ALA A 87 -2.28 -9.01 8.69
C ALA A 87 -3.20 -9.54 7.59
N MET A 88 -2.63 -10.10 6.54
CA MET A 88 -3.43 -10.79 5.52
C MET A 88 -3.87 -12.14 6.08
N LEU A 89 -5.18 -12.37 6.07
CA LEU A 89 -5.74 -13.66 6.44
C LEU A 89 -5.96 -14.51 5.19
N GLN A 90 -5.95 -15.83 5.35
CA GLN A 90 -6.30 -16.75 4.27
C GLN A 90 -7.69 -16.45 3.69
N SER A 91 -8.66 -16.08 4.55
CA SER A 91 -9.99 -15.67 4.13
C SER A 91 -10.01 -14.41 3.24
N ASP A 92 -9.06 -13.49 3.43
CA ASP A 92 -8.94 -12.28 2.61
C ASP A 92 -8.45 -12.65 1.21
N LEU A 93 -7.41 -13.49 1.14
CA LEU A 93 -6.90 -14.03 -0.12
C LEU A 93 -8.01 -14.75 -0.91
N ASN A 94 -8.81 -15.58 -0.24
CA ASN A 94 -9.87 -16.37 -0.87
C ASN A 94 -11.02 -15.53 -1.45
N ARG A 95 -11.20 -14.30 -0.96
CA ARG A 95 -12.16 -13.32 -1.52
C ARG A 95 -11.57 -12.46 -2.62
N GLY A 96 -10.28 -12.60 -2.89
CA GLY A 96 -9.57 -11.79 -3.86
C GLY A 96 -10.00 -12.05 -5.30
N VAL A 97 -9.75 -11.05 -6.15
CA VAL A 97 -10.10 -11.07 -7.57
C VAL A 97 -8.86 -10.91 -8.43
N VAL A 98 -8.57 -11.92 -9.23
CA VAL A 98 -7.49 -11.85 -10.23
C VAL A 98 -8.04 -11.24 -11.53
N ARG A 99 -7.29 -10.30 -12.09
CA ARG A 99 -7.64 -9.60 -13.33
C ARG A 99 -6.55 -9.83 -14.39
N LEU A 100 -6.98 -9.96 -15.63
CA LEU A 100 -6.12 -9.93 -16.80
C LEU A 100 -6.48 -8.70 -17.64
N ASN A 101 -5.55 -7.79 -17.86
CA ASN A 101 -5.82 -6.51 -18.54
C ASN A 101 -6.99 -5.74 -17.86
N GLY A 102 -7.07 -5.72 -16.54
CA GLY A 102 -8.14 -5.09 -15.77
C GLY A 102 -9.48 -5.83 -15.76
N THR A 103 -9.64 -6.90 -16.53
CA THR A 103 -10.86 -7.72 -16.58
C THR A 103 -10.78 -8.88 -15.60
N PRO A 104 -11.77 -9.08 -14.71
CA PRO A 104 -11.80 -10.23 -13.80
C PRO A 104 -11.75 -11.55 -14.56
N LEU A 105 -10.99 -12.52 -14.04
CA LEU A 105 -11.03 -13.90 -14.53
C LEU A 105 -12.38 -14.56 -14.25
N SER A 106 -12.71 -15.61 -15.02
CA SER A 106 -13.86 -16.45 -14.69
C SER A 106 -13.69 -17.08 -13.30
N PRO A 107 -14.80 -17.41 -12.58
CA PRO A 107 -14.72 -17.96 -11.22
C PRO A 107 -13.77 -19.16 -11.09
N ASP A 108 -13.80 -20.10 -12.04
CA ASP A 108 -12.93 -21.29 -11.99
C ASP A 108 -11.45 -20.94 -12.16
N ARG A 109 -11.12 -20.02 -13.09
CA ARG A 109 -9.76 -19.56 -13.28
C ARG A 109 -9.26 -18.75 -12.08
N ASN A 110 -10.11 -17.88 -11.55
CA ASN A 110 -9.81 -17.12 -10.33
C ASN A 110 -9.46 -18.08 -9.19
N LYS A 111 -10.32 -19.07 -8.92
CA LYS A 111 -10.11 -20.08 -7.88
C LYS A 111 -8.79 -20.85 -8.07
N ALA A 112 -8.47 -21.23 -9.31
CA ALA A 112 -7.22 -21.96 -9.59
C ALA A 112 -5.97 -21.10 -9.33
N VAL A 113 -6.01 -19.79 -9.63
CA VAL A 113 -4.89 -18.87 -9.33
C VAL A 113 -4.79 -18.63 -7.82
N ILE A 114 -5.93 -18.37 -7.15
CA ILE A 114 -5.96 -18.17 -5.69
C ILE A 114 -5.35 -19.37 -4.95
N ALA A 115 -5.68 -20.60 -5.34
CA ALA A 115 -5.11 -21.80 -4.70
C ALA A 115 -3.58 -21.84 -4.78
N LYS A 116 -3.00 -21.42 -5.92
CA LYS A 116 -1.53 -21.33 -6.07
C LYS A 116 -0.91 -20.21 -5.25
N LEU A 117 -1.62 -19.09 -5.09
CA LEU A 117 -1.19 -17.99 -4.23
C LEU A 117 -1.23 -18.41 -2.77
N GLU A 118 -2.27 -19.13 -2.36
CA GLU A 118 -2.44 -19.65 -1.00
C GLU A 118 -1.25 -20.52 -0.59
N GLU A 119 -0.83 -21.48 -1.44
CA GLU A 119 0.35 -22.28 -1.19
C GLU A 119 1.62 -21.45 -0.95
N LYS A 120 1.83 -20.42 -1.77
CA LYS A 120 3.02 -19.56 -1.69
C LYS A 120 2.97 -18.59 -0.51
N MET A 121 1.79 -18.12 -0.15
CA MET A 121 1.60 -17.12 0.89
C MET A 121 1.31 -17.71 2.27
N ALA A 122 1.09 -19.02 2.38
CA ALA A 122 0.79 -19.69 3.63
C ALA A 122 1.73 -19.31 4.80
N PRO A 123 3.07 -19.18 4.60
CA PRO A 123 3.98 -18.77 5.68
C PRO A 123 3.79 -17.31 6.15
N LEU A 124 3.02 -16.50 5.42
CA LEU A 124 2.82 -15.08 5.70
C LEU A 124 1.46 -14.80 6.35
N PHE A 125 0.52 -15.75 6.32
CA PHE A 125 -0.80 -15.55 6.90
C PHE A 125 -0.73 -15.28 8.41
N GLY A 126 -1.48 -14.27 8.83
CA GLY A 126 -1.57 -13.84 10.22
C GLY A 126 -0.34 -13.09 10.73
N ARG A 127 0.73 -12.97 9.94
CA ARG A 127 1.88 -12.16 10.31
C ARG A 127 1.56 -10.69 10.16
N ARG A 128 2.01 -9.89 11.12
CA ARG A 128 1.81 -8.44 11.11
C ARG A 128 2.74 -7.80 10.09
N ALA A 129 2.16 -7.21 9.05
CA ALA A 129 2.88 -6.41 8.06
C ALA A 129 2.54 -4.93 8.26
N CYS A 130 3.54 -4.06 8.13
CA CYS A 130 3.38 -2.61 8.25
C CYS A 130 3.97 -1.90 7.05
N GLU A 131 3.29 -0.83 6.61
CA GLU A 131 3.74 0.09 5.59
C GLU A 131 4.04 1.45 6.22
N ILE A 132 5.25 1.94 6.00
CA ILE A 132 5.74 3.20 6.55
C ILE A 132 6.00 4.16 5.39
N LEU A 133 5.35 5.31 5.41
CA LEU A 133 5.57 6.37 4.43
C LEU A 133 6.56 7.41 4.97
N ARG A 134 7.60 7.71 4.20
CA ARG A 134 8.60 8.72 4.57
C ARG A 134 8.97 9.57 3.36
N MET A 135 9.19 10.86 3.62
CA MET A 135 9.81 11.76 2.64
C MET A 135 11.33 11.60 2.71
N GLU A 136 11.94 11.19 1.62
CA GLU A 136 13.39 11.12 1.47
C GLU A 136 13.80 11.81 0.16
N GLU A 137 14.71 12.76 0.24
CA GLU A 137 15.20 13.53 -0.92
C GLU A 137 14.08 14.12 -1.79
N GLY A 138 13.00 14.62 -1.16
CA GLY A 138 11.86 15.21 -1.86
C GLY A 138 10.92 14.20 -2.53
N ARG A 139 11.08 12.90 -2.25
CA ARG A 139 10.21 11.83 -2.77
C ARG A 139 9.52 11.10 -1.63
N LEU A 140 8.26 10.78 -1.80
CA LEU A 140 7.54 9.93 -0.87
C LEU A 140 7.89 8.47 -1.17
N LEU A 141 8.43 7.78 -0.17
CA LEU A 141 8.83 6.39 -0.25
C LEU A 141 8.01 5.53 0.72
N LYS A 142 7.70 4.30 0.29
CA LYS A 142 7.04 3.28 1.10
C LYS A 142 8.03 2.18 1.49
N PHE A 143 8.17 1.98 2.78
CA PHE A 143 8.97 0.92 3.41
C PHE A 143 8.05 -0.16 3.96
N GLY A 144 8.49 -1.41 3.92
CA GLY A 144 7.76 -2.54 4.50
C GLY A 144 8.45 -3.06 5.75
N GLN A 145 7.65 -3.42 6.75
CA GLN A 145 8.09 -4.21 7.90
C GLN A 145 7.22 -5.45 8.05
N MET A 146 7.79 -6.53 8.60
CA MET A 146 7.05 -7.72 8.99
C MET A 146 7.47 -8.13 10.39
N ASP A 147 6.47 -8.25 11.29
CA ASP A 147 6.68 -8.53 12.72
C ASP A 147 7.69 -7.56 13.38
N GLY A 148 7.68 -6.28 12.96
CA GLY A 148 8.57 -5.24 13.47
C GLY A 148 9.99 -5.24 12.89
N ILE A 149 10.28 -6.13 11.93
CA ILE A 149 11.59 -6.22 11.25
C ILE A 149 11.44 -5.63 9.85
N ASP A 150 12.38 -4.77 9.45
CA ASP A 150 12.40 -4.20 8.10
C ASP A 150 12.53 -5.30 7.05
N ILE A 151 11.67 -5.26 6.04
CA ILE A 151 11.78 -6.18 4.90
C ILE A 151 12.97 -5.74 4.05
N PRO A 152 13.93 -6.64 3.75
CA PRO A 152 15.16 -6.30 3.02
C PRO A 152 14.88 -6.10 1.51
N LEU A 153 13.88 -5.29 1.18
CA LEU A 153 13.54 -4.87 -0.17
C LEU A 153 13.75 -3.36 -0.29
N PRO A 154 14.19 -2.89 -1.46
CA PRO A 154 14.31 -1.45 -1.69
C PRO A 154 12.95 -0.76 -1.48
N PRO A 155 12.95 0.44 -0.87
CA PRO A 155 11.71 1.21 -0.70
C PRO A 155 11.11 1.54 -2.07
N LYS A 156 9.78 1.56 -2.11
CA LYS A 156 9.05 1.86 -3.35
C LYS A 156 8.70 3.34 -3.40
N PRO A 157 8.98 4.04 -4.50
CA PRO A 157 8.43 5.36 -4.70
C PRO A 157 6.91 5.28 -4.76
N VAL A 158 6.24 6.17 -4.04
CA VAL A 158 4.78 6.22 -4.00
C VAL A 158 4.29 7.65 -4.16
N ARG A 159 3.02 7.79 -4.54
CA ARG A 159 2.33 9.07 -4.59
C ARG A 159 0.86 8.90 -4.23
N TRP A 160 0.33 9.90 -3.55
CA TRP A 160 -1.12 10.02 -3.38
C TRP A 160 -1.75 10.49 -4.69
N ILE A 161 -2.77 9.76 -5.12
CA ILE A 161 -3.55 10.04 -6.32
C ILE A 161 -5.03 10.13 -5.98
N THR A 162 -5.81 10.76 -6.86
CA THR A 162 -7.27 10.75 -6.83
C THR A 162 -7.81 9.91 -8.00
N GLN A 163 -9.04 9.46 -7.89
CA GLN A 163 -9.64 8.58 -8.91
C GLN A 163 -9.75 9.25 -10.29
N ASP A 164 -10.02 10.56 -10.33
CA ASP A 164 -10.14 11.36 -11.55
C ASP A 164 -8.83 11.55 -12.32
N GLN A 165 -7.67 11.27 -11.71
CA GLN A 165 -6.37 11.30 -12.39
C GLN A 165 -6.15 10.14 -13.38
N GLY A 166 -7.03 9.13 -13.39
CA GLY A 166 -7.06 8.06 -14.38
C GLY A 166 -5.93 7.04 -14.28
N PHE A 167 -5.27 6.94 -13.11
CA PHE A 167 -4.28 5.88 -12.89
C PHE A 167 -4.95 4.51 -12.78
N ARG A 168 -4.25 3.48 -13.28
CA ARG A 168 -4.67 2.08 -13.20
C ARG A 168 -3.48 1.18 -12.86
N VAL A 169 -3.74 -0.02 -12.37
CA VAL A 169 -2.71 -1.05 -12.19
C VAL A 169 -2.41 -1.71 -13.53
N ALA A 170 -1.19 -1.53 -14.01
CA ALA A 170 -0.70 -2.13 -15.24
C ALA A 170 0.84 -2.07 -15.27
N PRO A 171 1.49 -2.87 -16.13
CA PRO A 171 2.91 -2.71 -16.46
C PRO A 171 3.23 -1.29 -16.90
N ALA A 172 4.47 -0.88 -16.65
CA ALA A 172 4.91 0.50 -16.98
C ALA A 172 5.03 0.80 -18.48
N GLY A 173 4.92 -0.22 -19.37
CA GLY A 173 5.09 -0.12 -20.82
C GLY A 173 6.54 -0.14 -21.23
#